data_b1826ee2890e3dd647aacd8f6354bd28
#
_entry.id   b1826ee2890e3dd647aacd8f6354bd28
#
_cell.length_a   1.000
_cell.length_b   1.000
_cell.length_c   1.000
_cell.angle_alpha   90.00
_cell.angle_beta   90.00
_cell.angle_gamma   90.00
#
_symmetry.space_group_name_H-M   'P 1'
#
loop_
_entity.id
_entity.type
_entity.pdbx_description
1 polymer ?
#
loop_
_entity_poly.entity_id
_entity_poly.type
_entity_poly.pdbx_seq_one_letter_code
_entity_poly.pdbx_strand_id
1 'polypeptide(L)'
;MKHFSEASWADFARSLVTQNTKMTMQQHIDEGCGKCANVLNTWQIVHVMGQAESALTPPADVVRVVKSQFASVTPEKSLGFRLVFDSNLAPVPAGMRGSVAARQFLYETDEYYIDLRVEPHREAQQAALVGQVLNRKGKRAAAGLAVLLQDGKRPIAETSTNQFGEFQFEFNATNSLSISVRRDKSDAIVLPLYGIQVKLTDRKQLD
;
A
#
# COMPACT_ATOMS: atom_id res chain seq x y z
N MET A 1 23.71 34.78 -30.86
CA MET A 1 23.92 34.30 -29.48
C MET A 1 23.54 32.85 -29.38
N LYS A 2 24.39 32.04 -28.70
CA LYS A 2 24.07 30.63 -28.48
C LYS A 2 23.22 30.52 -27.20
N HIS A 3 22.02 29.95 -27.30
CA HIS A 3 21.11 29.78 -26.18
C HIS A 3 21.47 28.54 -25.38
N PHE A 4 21.24 28.57 -24.08
CA PHE A 4 21.29 27.38 -23.20
C PHE A 4 20.02 26.54 -23.35
N SER A 5 20.15 25.24 -23.09
CA SER A 5 19.00 24.33 -23.14
C SER A 5 18.02 24.60 -21.99
N GLU A 6 16.78 24.19 -22.16
CA GLU A 6 15.74 24.28 -21.12
C GLU A 6 16.16 23.50 -19.86
N ALA A 7 16.75 22.31 -20.02
CA ALA A 7 17.29 21.52 -18.91
C ALA A 7 18.36 22.28 -18.13
N SER A 8 19.25 23.04 -18.83
CA SER A 8 20.27 23.85 -18.16
C SER A 8 19.65 24.96 -17.31
N TRP A 9 18.55 25.58 -17.77
CA TRP A 9 17.82 26.60 -16.99
C TRP A 9 17.08 25.99 -15.80
N ALA A 10 16.54 24.80 -15.93
CA ALA A 10 15.98 24.06 -14.81
C ALA A 10 17.03 23.76 -13.72
N ASP A 11 18.23 23.36 -14.12
CA ASP A 11 19.34 23.12 -13.20
C ASP A 11 19.84 24.42 -12.58
N PHE A 12 19.88 25.52 -13.33
CA PHE A 12 20.22 26.86 -12.82
C PHE A 12 19.23 27.30 -11.72
N ALA A 13 17.91 27.18 -11.98
CA ALA A 13 16.85 27.53 -11.03
C ALA A 13 16.98 26.74 -9.71
N ARG A 14 17.42 25.48 -9.77
CA ARG A 14 17.64 24.59 -8.62
C ARG A 14 19.03 24.73 -7.99
N SER A 15 19.87 25.64 -8.50
CA SER A 15 21.26 25.81 -8.06
C SER A 15 22.14 24.57 -8.20
N LEU A 16 21.87 23.72 -9.21
CA LEU A 16 22.61 22.49 -9.50
C LEU A 16 23.74 22.68 -10.51
N VAL A 17 23.87 23.86 -11.10
CA VAL A 17 24.95 24.18 -12.04
C VAL A 17 26.25 24.59 -11.30
N THR A 18 27.41 24.38 -11.92
CA THR A 18 28.67 24.82 -11.38
C THR A 18 28.76 26.37 -11.35
N GLN A 19 29.57 26.92 -10.45
CA GLN A 19 29.72 28.38 -10.30
C GLN A 19 30.10 29.07 -11.62
N ASN A 20 31.03 28.49 -12.39
CA ASN A 20 31.45 29.04 -13.68
C ASN A 20 30.28 29.04 -14.69
N THR A 21 29.52 27.95 -14.79
CA THR A 21 28.33 27.87 -15.64
C THR A 21 27.28 28.87 -15.21
N LYS A 22 27.06 29.05 -13.91
CA LYS A 22 26.12 30.01 -13.35
C LYS A 22 26.46 31.44 -13.77
N MET A 23 27.73 31.83 -13.69
CA MET A 23 28.19 33.16 -14.12
C MET A 23 27.93 33.38 -15.61
N THR A 24 28.25 32.42 -16.47
CA THR A 24 28.06 32.52 -17.92
C THR A 24 26.57 32.61 -18.26
N MET A 25 25.72 31.83 -17.60
CA MET A 25 24.26 31.86 -17.80
C MET A 25 23.66 33.17 -17.30
N GLN A 26 24.11 33.69 -16.16
CA GLN A 26 23.67 34.98 -15.67
C GLN A 26 24.06 36.12 -16.62
N GLN A 27 25.31 36.15 -17.09
CA GLN A 27 25.75 37.13 -18.09
C GLN A 27 24.87 37.13 -19.34
N HIS A 28 24.47 35.94 -19.84
CA HIS A 28 23.60 35.84 -20.99
C HIS A 28 22.21 36.48 -20.75
N ILE A 29 21.69 36.39 -19.52
CA ILE A 29 20.45 37.09 -19.13
C ILE A 29 20.66 38.60 -19.07
N ASP A 30 21.77 39.03 -18.45
CA ASP A 30 22.13 40.44 -18.28
C ASP A 30 22.37 41.14 -19.63
N GLU A 31 22.80 40.40 -20.66
CA GLU A 31 22.91 40.84 -22.06
C GLU A 31 21.54 41.00 -22.73
N GLY A 32 20.41 40.72 -22.01
CA GLY A 32 19.06 41.04 -22.45
C GLY A 32 18.35 39.94 -23.26
N CYS A 33 18.78 38.70 -23.18
CA CYS A 33 18.10 37.61 -23.88
C CYS A 33 16.70 37.29 -23.30
N GLY A 34 15.64 37.93 -23.81
CA GLY A 34 14.26 37.76 -23.33
C GLY A 34 13.73 36.33 -23.41
N LYS A 35 14.18 35.54 -24.42
CA LYS A 35 13.77 34.13 -24.55
C LYS A 35 14.27 33.29 -23.37
N CYS A 36 15.55 33.41 -23.03
CA CYS A 36 16.12 32.66 -21.91
C CYS A 36 15.63 33.17 -20.55
N ALA A 37 15.38 34.49 -20.43
CA ALA A 37 14.79 35.07 -19.22
C ALA A 37 13.40 34.50 -18.92
N ASN A 38 12.55 34.34 -19.94
CA ASN A 38 11.23 33.72 -19.78
C ASN A 38 11.31 32.26 -19.35
N VAL A 39 12.22 31.46 -19.93
CA VAL A 39 12.45 30.07 -19.53
C VAL A 39 12.94 29.99 -18.09
N LEU A 40 13.90 30.82 -17.69
CA LEU A 40 14.40 30.88 -16.32
C LEU A 40 13.28 31.23 -15.33
N ASN A 41 12.48 32.26 -15.62
CA ASN A 41 11.35 32.65 -14.78
C ASN A 41 10.36 31.49 -14.57
N THR A 42 10.02 30.75 -15.63
CA THR A 42 9.16 29.58 -15.53
C THR A 42 9.74 28.54 -14.58
N TRP A 43 11.02 28.20 -14.70
CA TRP A 43 11.65 27.20 -13.83
C TRP A 43 11.85 27.68 -12.40
N GLN A 44 12.03 28.98 -12.17
CA GLN A 44 12.06 29.54 -10.81
C GLN A 44 10.69 29.40 -10.13
N ILE A 45 9.58 29.67 -10.85
CA ILE A 45 8.23 29.48 -10.32
C ILE A 45 8.00 27.99 -9.99
N VAL A 46 8.34 27.08 -10.89
CA VAL A 46 8.22 25.63 -10.68
C VAL A 46 9.02 25.19 -9.46
N HIS A 47 10.25 25.70 -9.30
CA HIS A 47 11.10 25.38 -8.15
C HIS A 47 10.49 25.84 -6.83
N VAL A 48 9.97 27.07 -6.76
CA VAL A 48 9.33 27.64 -5.57
C VAL A 48 8.05 26.84 -5.22
N MET A 49 7.24 26.50 -6.21
CA MET A 49 6.04 25.68 -6.02
C MET A 49 6.40 24.28 -5.48
N GLY A 50 7.41 23.63 -6.09
CA GLY A 50 7.89 22.32 -5.62
C GLY A 50 8.42 22.35 -4.19
N GLN A 51 9.10 23.43 -3.78
CA GLN A 51 9.50 23.60 -2.39
C GLN A 51 8.32 23.77 -1.44
N ALA A 52 7.31 24.55 -1.83
CA ALA A 52 6.09 24.72 -1.05
C ALA A 52 5.33 23.38 -0.86
N GLU A 53 5.22 22.57 -1.93
CA GLU A 53 4.62 21.25 -1.86
C GLU A 53 5.42 20.28 -0.98
N SER A 54 6.74 20.33 -1.01
CA SER A 54 7.61 19.48 -0.19
C SER A 54 7.47 19.74 1.32
N ALA A 55 6.98 20.92 1.69
CA ALA A 55 6.68 21.28 3.09
C ALA A 55 5.35 20.70 3.56
N LEU A 56 4.49 20.22 2.66
CA LEU A 56 3.22 19.59 3.00
C LEU A 56 3.49 18.18 3.53
N THR A 57 3.08 17.92 4.76
CA THR A 57 3.10 16.57 5.33
C THR A 57 1.79 15.87 4.93
N PRO A 58 1.83 14.84 4.10
CA PRO A 58 0.61 14.13 3.72
C PRO A 58 -0.01 13.44 4.93
N PRO A 59 -1.35 13.29 4.98
CA PRO A 59 -2.02 12.57 6.05
C PRO A 59 -1.45 11.16 6.23
N ALA A 60 -1.30 10.72 7.48
CA ALA A 60 -0.64 9.44 7.81
C ALA A 60 -1.35 8.21 7.20
N ASP A 61 -2.67 8.30 7.03
CA ASP A 61 -3.48 7.27 6.37
C ASP A 61 -3.19 7.18 4.88
N VAL A 62 -3.00 8.31 4.18
CA VAL A 62 -2.60 8.35 2.77
C VAL A 62 -1.19 7.77 2.58
N VAL A 63 -0.24 8.15 3.44
CA VAL A 63 1.13 7.58 3.41
C VAL A 63 1.09 6.07 3.60
N ARG A 64 0.25 5.57 4.52
CA ARG A 64 0.09 4.15 4.76
C ARG A 64 -0.47 3.43 3.53
N VAL A 65 -1.50 4.00 2.87
CA VAL A 65 -2.09 3.47 1.65
C VAL A 65 -1.04 3.37 0.53
N VAL A 66 -0.30 4.46 0.27
CA VAL A 66 0.73 4.46 -0.78
C VAL A 66 1.85 3.46 -0.49
N LYS A 67 2.32 3.39 0.77
CA LYS A 67 3.34 2.40 1.17
C LYS A 67 2.86 0.96 0.97
N SER A 68 1.60 0.66 1.29
CA SER A 68 1.06 -0.69 1.09
C SER A 68 0.87 -1.02 -0.39
N GLN A 69 0.47 -0.06 -1.23
CA GLN A 69 0.43 -0.24 -2.68
C GLN A 69 1.83 -0.49 -3.26
N PHE A 70 2.83 0.27 -2.81
CA PHE A 70 4.20 0.09 -3.25
C PHE A 70 4.75 -1.28 -2.82
N ALA A 71 4.48 -1.73 -1.59
CA ALA A 71 4.85 -3.06 -1.12
C ALA A 71 4.18 -4.18 -1.93
N SER A 72 2.93 -3.97 -2.42
CA SER A 72 2.24 -4.94 -3.27
C SER A 72 2.77 -5.00 -4.71
N VAL A 73 3.40 -3.91 -5.18
CA VAL A 73 3.98 -3.84 -6.54
C VAL A 73 5.45 -4.33 -6.55
N THR A 74 6.14 -4.21 -5.42
CA THR A 74 7.53 -4.70 -5.30
C THR A 74 7.47 -6.23 -5.17
N PRO A 75 7.90 -7.01 -6.18
CA PRO A 75 7.89 -8.46 -6.07
C PRO A 75 8.97 -8.85 -5.06
N GLU A 76 8.59 -9.08 -3.82
CA GLU A 76 9.43 -9.91 -2.95
C GLU A 76 9.45 -11.30 -3.56
N LYS A 77 10.51 -11.61 -4.28
CA LYS A 77 10.78 -12.89 -4.95
C LYS A 77 10.76 -14.11 -4.02
N SER A 78 10.47 -13.93 -2.74
CA SER A 78 10.59 -14.95 -1.70
C SER A 78 9.26 -15.48 -1.14
N LEU A 79 8.10 -14.88 -1.48
CA LEU A 79 6.88 -15.19 -0.73
C LEU A 79 5.84 -16.03 -1.51
N GLY A 80 6.02 -16.28 -2.79
CA GLY A 80 5.12 -17.13 -3.58
C GLY A 80 3.69 -16.59 -3.74
N PHE A 81 3.44 -15.30 -3.42
CA PHE A 81 2.13 -14.66 -3.57
C PHE A 81 2.23 -13.20 -4.04
N ARG A 82 1.13 -12.69 -4.58
CA ARG A 82 0.91 -11.28 -4.94
C ARG A 82 -0.43 -10.82 -4.36
N LEU A 83 -0.45 -9.69 -3.64
CA LEU A 83 -1.69 -9.03 -3.25
C LEU A 83 -2.28 -8.32 -4.48
N VAL A 84 -3.45 -8.76 -4.94
CA VAL A 84 -4.14 -8.24 -6.13
C VAL A 84 -5.11 -7.14 -5.75
N PHE A 85 -5.78 -7.28 -4.60
CA PHE A 85 -6.79 -6.35 -4.13
C PHE A 85 -6.76 -6.21 -2.61
N ASP A 86 -6.96 -4.98 -2.12
CA ASP A 86 -7.20 -4.65 -0.72
C ASP A 86 -8.25 -3.53 -0.67
N SER A 87 -9.38 -3.80 -0.03
CA SER A 87 -10.49 -2.85 0.04
C SER A 87 -10.15 -1.55 0.78
N ASN A 88 -9.14 -1.54 1.63
CA ASN A 88 -8.65 -0.30 2.27
C ASN A 88 -7.92 0.63 1.29
N LEU A 89 -7.54 0.12 0.12
CA LEU A 89 -6.89 0.87 -0.96
C LEU A 89 -7.92 1.38 -1.98
N ALA A 90 -9.15 0.84 -1.94
CA ALA A 90 -10.23 1.31 -2.81
C ALA A 90 -10.76 2.67 -2.33
N PRO A 91 -11.13 3.60 -3.24
CA PRO A 91 -11.76 4.85 -2.86
C PRO A 91 -13.04 4.59 -2.08
N VAL A 92 -13.15 5.12 -0.86
CA VAL A 92 -14.38 5.01 -0.07
C VAL A 92 -15.44 5.93 -0.67
N PRO A 93 -16.62 5.44 -1.03
CA PRO A 93 -17.71 6.30 -1.50
C PRO A 93 -18.04 7.38 -0.46
N ALA A 94 -18.20 8.63 -0.90
CA ALA A 94 -18.56 9.74 -0.04
C ALA A 94 -19.92 9.44 0.64
N GLY A 95 -19.94 9.34 1.97
CA GLY A 95 -21.14 9.07 2.76
C GLY A 95 -21.05 7.91 3.75
N MET A 96 -20.09 7.01 3.63
CA MET A 96 -19.89 5.90 4.58
C MET A 96 -18.92 6.28 5.71
N ARG A 97 -19.26 7.28 6.50
CA ARG A 97 -18.50 7.64 7.71
C ARG A 97 -19.09 6.90 8.91
N GLY A 98 -18.30 6.02 9.55
CA GLY A 98 -18.57 5.55 10.90
C GLY A 98 -18.86 4.08 11.13
N SER A 99 -18.87 3.21 10.13
CA SER A 99 -18.88 1.76 10.37
C SER A 99 -17.46 1.20 10.31
N VAL A 100 -17.10 0.33 11.24
CA VAL A 100 -15.90 -0.51 11.10
C VAL A 100 -16.20 -1.43 9.92
N ALA A 101 -15.72 -1.04 8.74
CA ALA A 101 -16.02 -1.75 7.51
C ALA A 101 -15.26 -3.09 7.49
N ALA A 102 -15.90 -4.13 7.00
CA ALA A 102 -15.24 -5.36 6.64
C ALA A 102 -14.09 -5.06 5.66
N ARG A 103 -12.95 -5.71 5.84
CA ARG A 103 -11.80 -5.56 4.95
C ARG A 103 -11.62 -6.80 4.11
N GLN A 104 -11.47 -6.62 2.81
CA GLN A 104 -11.29 -7.71 1.87
C GLN A 104 -9.90 -7.65 1.24
N PHE A 105 -9.29 -8.81 1.06
CA PHE A 105 -8.01 -9.01 0.39
C PHE A 105 -8.16 -10.08 -0.68
N LEU A 106 -7.56 -9.88 -1.82
CA LEU A 106 -7.40 -10.93 -2.84
C LEU A 106 -5.91 -11.16 -3.08
N TYR A 107 -5.47 -12.37 -2.80
CA TYR A 107 -4.12 -12.82 -3.09
C TYR A 107 -4.10 -13.76 -4.30
N GLU A 108 -3.07 -13.63 -5.11
CA GLU A 108 -2.76 -14.51 -6.21
C GLU A 108 -1.43 -15.22 -5.93
N THR A 109 -1.40 -16.53 -6.09
CA THR A 109 -0.22 -17.37 -6.05
C THR A 109 -0.04 -18.08 -7.40
N ASP A 110 0.98 -18.90 -7.55
CA ASP A 110 1.16 -19.69 -8.78
C ASP A 110 0.01 -20.69 -8.99
N GLU A 111 -0.58 -21.21 -7.90
CA GLU A 111 -1.61 -22.27 -7.95
C GLU A 111 -3.02 -21.77 -7.60
N TYR A 112 -3.14 -20.74 -6.73
CA TYR A 112 -4.41 -20.34 -6.12
C TYR A 112 -4.73 -18.86 -6.25
N TYR A 113 -6.02 -18.54 -6.27
CA TYR A 113 -6.58 -17.28 -5.80
C TYR A 113 -7.11 -17.50 -4.39
N ILE A 114 -6.79 -16.59 -3.47
CA ILE A 114 -7.21 -16.64 -2.07
C ILE A 114 -7.90 -15.32 -1.75
N ASP A 115 -9.23 -15.39 -1.59
CA ASP A 115 -10.06 -14.27 -1.17
C ASP A 115 -10.28 -14.35 0.33
N LEU A 116 -10.01 -13.25 1.04
CA LEU A 116 -10.12 -13.14 2.49
C LEU A 116 -10.95 -11.94 2.86
N ARG A 117 -11.93 -12.11 3.73
CA ARG A 117 -12.74 -11.06 4.31
C ARG A 117 -12.63 -11.08 5.81
N VAL A 118 -12.24 -9.95 6.40
CA VAL A 118 -12.15 -9.76 7.85
C VAL A 118 -13.22 -8.80 8.30
N GLU A 119 -14.06 -9.26 9.23
CA GLU A 119 -15.16 -8.50 9.82
C GLU A 119 -14.90 -8.30 11.32
N PRO A 120 -14.59 -7.08 11.78
CA PRO A 120 -14.49 -6.79 13.19
C PRO A 120 -15.87 -6.79 13.85
N HIS A 121 -16.01 -7.42 14.99
CA HIS A 121 -17.22 -7.35 15.81
C HIS A 121 -17.31 -6.00 16.52
N ARG A 122 -18.49 -5.37 16.50
CA ARG A 122 -18.67 -3.99 17.04
C ARG A 122 -18.49 -3.87 18.55
N GLU A 123 -18.72 -4.93 19.30
CA GLU A 123 -18.79 -4.90 20.77
C GLU A 123 -17.69 -5.70 21.48
N ALA A 124 -16.84 -6.42 20.74
CA ALA A 124 -15.78 -7.24 21.28
C ALA A 124 -14.46 -6.99 20.55
N GLN A 125 -13.34 -7.25 21.24
CA GLN A 125 -12.01 -7.28 20.60
C GLN A 125 -11.86 -8.47 19.63
N GLN A 126 -12.95 -9.01 19.14
CA GLN A 126 -13.04 -10.16 18.27
C GLN A 126 -13.27 -9.74 16.83
N ALA A 127 -12.78 -10.55 15.94
CA ALA A 127 -13.03 -10.44 14.51
C ALA A 127 -13.31 -11.82 13.93
N ALA A 128 -14.15 -11.87 12.90
CA ALA A 128 -14.33 -13.02 12.06
C ALA A 128 -13.50 -12.86 10.78
N LEU A 129 -12.88 -13.94 10.33
CA LEU A 129 -12.24 -14.06 9.05
C LEU A 129 -12.92 -15.18 8.27
N VAL A 130 -13.40 -14.84 7.08
CA VAL A 130 -13.93 -15.79 6.10
C VAL A 130 -13.01 -15.78 4.89
N GLY A 131 -12.64 -16.94 4.39
CA GLY A 131 -11.79 -17.05 3.22
C GLY A 131 -12.29 -18.11 2.24
N GLN A 132 -11.86 -17.95 0.98
CA GLN A 132 -12.08 -18.92 -0.08
C GLN A 132 -10.81 -19.13 -0.88
N VAL A 133 -10.47 -20.39 -1.16
CA VAL A 133 -9.33 -20.79 -1.99
C VAL A 133 -9.83 -21.41 -3.28
N LEU A 134 -9.43 -20.84 -4.41
CA LEU A 134 -9.78 -21.29 -5.74
C LEU A 134 -8.53 -21.67 -6.54
N ASN A 135 -8.56 -22.80 -7.22
CA ASN A 135 -7.48 -23.16 -8.14
C ASN A 135 -7.42 -22.17 -9.31
N ARG A 136 -6.23 -21.63 -9.57
CA ARG A 136 -6.01 -20.64 -10.64
C ARG A 136 -6.27 -21.23 -12.05
N LYS A 137 -5.84 -22.47 -12.29
CA LYS A 137 -5.94 -23.12 -13.61
C LYS A 137 -7.35 -23.61 -14.00
N GLY A 138 -8.33 -23.56 -13.13
CA GLY A 138 -9.66 -24.06 -13.46
C GLY A 138 -10.78 -23.29 -12.77
N LYS A 139 -10.43 -22.30 -11.94
CA LYS A 139 -11.37 -21.55 -11.09
C LYS A 139 -12.30 -22.46 -10.25
N ARG A 140 -11.82 -23.68 -9.93
CA ARG A 140 -12.51 -24.66 -9.10
C ARG A 140 -12.10 -24.48 -7.65
N ALA A 141 -13.01 -24.80 -6.74
CA ALA A 141 -12.73 -24.81 -5.31
C ALA A 141 -11.55 -25.74 -4.96
N ALA A 142 -10.69 -25.27 -4.08
CA ALA A 142 -9.59 -26.04 -3.54
C ALA A 142 -9.98 -26.61 -2.17
N ALA A 143 -10.56 -27.80 -2.17
CA ALA A 143 -11.03 -28.47 -0.95
C ALA A 143 -9.91 -29.21 -0.21
N GLY A 144 -10.04 -29.33 1.13
CA GLY A 144 -9.16 -30.13 1.98
C GLY A 144 -7.78 -29.52 2.24
N LEU A 145 -7.57 -28.25 1.92
CA LEU A 145 -6.33 -27.55 2.26
C LEU A 145 -6.32 -27.20 3.75
N ALA A 146 -5.23 -27.49 4.46
CA ALA A 146 -5.07 -27.05 5.84
C ALA A 146 -4.80 -25.53 5.86
N VAL A 147 -5.57 -24.82 6.70
CA VAL A 147 -5.45 -23.37 6.88
C VAL A 147 -5.16 -23.07 8.34
N LEU A 148 -4.06 -22.33 8.58
CA LEU A 148 -3.58 -21.98 9.91
C LEU A 148 -3.61 -20.47 10.07
N LEU A 149 -4.29 -19.97 11.10
CA LEU A 149 -4.24 -18.58 11.53
C LEU A 149 -3.13 -18.42 12.57
N GLN A 150 -2.27 -17.40 12.38
CA GLN A 150 -1.10 -17.15 13.21
C GLN A 150 -0.99 -15.70 13.63
N ASP A 151 -0.43 -15.46 14.84
CA ASP A 151 0.05 -14.16 15.30
C ASP A 151 1.57 -14.20 15.37
N GLY A 152 2.22 -13.57 14.38
CA GLY A 152 3.64 -13.77 14.15
C GLY A 152 3.97 -15.23 13.87
N LYS A 153 4.70 -15.88 14.77
CA LYS A 153 5.04 -17.32 14.68
C LYS A 153 4.12 -18.22 15.53
N ARG A 154 3.21 -17.64 16.30
CA ARG A 154 2.32 -18.37 17.22
C ARG A 154 1.05 -18.80 16.50
N PRO A 155 0.73 -20.10 16.43
CA PRO A 155 -0.56 -20.55 15.90
C PRO A 155 -1.69 -20.14 16.85
N ILE A 156 -2.78 -19.61 16.28
CA ILE A 156 -4.01 -19.23 17.00
C ILE A 156 -5.08 -20.29 16.80
N ALA A 157 -5.32 -20.68 15.52
CA ALA A 157 -6.35 -21.61 15.15
C ALA A 157 -5.99 -22.34 13.85
N GLU A 158 -6.52 -23.54 13.67
CA GLU A 158 -6.35 -24.34 12.46
C GLU A 158 -7.71 -24.87 11.99
N THR A 159 -7.92 -24.90 10.68
CA THR A 159 -9.09 -25.47 10.02
C THR A 159 -8.68 -26.06 8.66
N SER A 160 -9.66 -26.55 7.90
CA SER A 160 -9.45 -26.98 6.51
C SER A 160 -10.52 -26.39 5.60
N THR A 161 -10.18 -26.19 4.33
CA THR A 161 -11.17 -25.75 3.34
C THR A 161 -12.22 -26.81 3.08
N ASN A 162 -13.48 -26.40 2.99
CA ASN A 162 -14.62 -27.26 2.66
C ASN A 162 -14.66 -27.59 1.15
N GLN A 163 -15.69 -28.30 0.70
CA GLN A 163 -15.88 -28.67 -0.71
C GLN A 163 -15.96 -27.47 -1.68
N PHE A 164 -16.26 -26.28 -1.16
CA PHE A 164 -16.32 -25.01 -1.92
C PHE A 164 -15.03 -24.19 -1.77
N GLY A 165 -14.00 -24.75 -1.12
CA GLY A 165 -12.75 -24.04 -0.84
C GLY A 165 -12.85 -22.99 0.27
N GLU A 166 -13.96 -22.97 1.02
CA GLU A 166 -14.22 -21.97 2.05
C GLU A 166 -13.70 -22.41 3.41
N PHE A 167 -13.34 -21.45 4.23
CA PHE A 167 -12.95 -21.61 5.63
C PHE A 167 -13.27 -20.36 6.43
N GLN A 168 -13.35 -20.50 7.77
CA GLN A 168 -13.58 -19.36 8.65
C GLN A 168 -12.84 -19.51 9.97
N PHE A 169 -12.54 -18.35 10.60
CA PHE A 169 -12.00 -18.23 11.95
C PHE A 169 -12.71 -17.13 12.71
N GLU A 170 -12.83 -17.33 14.03
CA GLU A 170 -13.11 -16.28 14.99
C GLU A 170 -11.88 -16.12 15.90
N PHE A 171 -11.43 -14.89 16.12
CA PHE A 171 -10.19 -14.62 16.83
C PHE A 171 -10.19 -13.25 17.50
N ASN A 172 -9.31 -13.10 18.50
CA ASN A 172 -9.03 -11.79 19.06
C ASN A 172 -8.07 -11.04 18.13
N ALA A 173 -8.42 -9.81 17.75
CA ALA A 173 -7.61 -9.04 16.82
C ALA A 173 -6.25 -8.70 17.41
N THR A 174 -5.20 -8.94 16.62
CA THR A 174 -3.79 -8.65 16.93
C THR A 174 -3.14 -7.93 15.75
N ASN A 175 -1.93 -7.39 15.95
CA ASN A 175 -1.27 -6.56 14.93
C ASN A 175 -0.43 -7.37 13.91
N SER A 176 -0.18 -8.65 14.16
CA SER A 176 0.78 -9.46 13.39
C SER A 176 0.14 -10.71 12.79
N LEU A 177 -1.14 -10.60 12.39
CA LEU A 177 -1.89 -11.73 11.84
C LEU A 177 -1.37 -12.15 10.46
N SER A 178 -1.31 -13.46 10.27
CA SER A 178 -1.07 -14.10 8.98
C SER A 178 -1.88 -15.37 8.84
N ILE A 179 -2.15 -15.74 7.59
CA ILE A 179 -2.75 -17.03 7.24
C ILE A 179 -1.72 -17.87 6.50
N SER A 180 -1.60 -19.13 6.91
CA SER A 180 -0.81 -20.12 6.20
C SER A 180 -1.75 -21.14 5.57
N VAL A 181 -1.71 -21.27 4.24
CA VAL A 181 -2.44 -22.28 3.49
C VAL A 181 -1.47 -23.37 3.07
N ARG A 182 -1.78 -24.63 3.40
CA ARG A 182 -0.90 -25.78 3.16
C ARG A 182 -1.60 -26.85 2.36
N ARG A 183 -0.92 -27.34 1.35
CA ARG A 183 -1.32 -28.54 0.61
C ARG A 183 -0.69 -29.80 1.24
N ASP A 184 0.60 -29.69 1.61
CA ASP A 184 1.41 -30.72 2.23
C ASP A 184 2.22 -30.16 3.41
N LYS A 185 2.87 -31.04 4.20
CA LYS A 185 3.66 -30.61 5.37
C LYS A 185 4.87 -29.74 5.04
N SER A 186 5.30 -29.73 3.78
CA SER A 186 6.52 -29.04 3.33
C SER A 186 6.26 -27.69 2.61
N ASP A 187 5.03 -27.43 2.16
CA ASP A 187 4.73 -26.29 1.29
C ASP A 187 3.60 -25.43 1.90
N ALA A 188 3.99 -24.34 2.51
CA ALA A 188 3.06 -23.40 3.14
C ALA A 188 3.14 -22.03 2.44
N ILE A 189 2.01 -21.53 1.98
CA ILE A 189 1.87 -20.16 1.50
C ILE A 189 1.45 -19.32 2.70
N VAL A 190 2.30 -18.38 3.13
CA VAL A 190 2.02 -17.50 4.27
C VAL A 190 1.61 -16.14 3.76
N LEU A 191 0.37 -15.74 4.03
CA LEU A 191 -0.26 -14.49 3.61
C LEU A 191 -0.39 -13.54 4.79
N PRO A 192 0.30 -12.41 4.80
CA PRO A 192 0.19 -11.44 5.88
C PRO A 192 -1.13 -10.66 5.81
N LEU A 193 -1.76 -10.45 6.95
CA LEU A 193 -2.98 -9.65 7.09
C LEU A 193 -2.62 -8.27 7.67
N TYR A 194 -2.08 -7.38 6.84
CA TYR A 194 -1.59 -6.08 7.29
C TYR A 194 -2.71 -5.14 7.76
N GLY A 195 -2.47 -4.48 8.90
CA GLY A 195 -3.28 -3.34 9.34
C GLY A 195 -4.70 -3.69 9.77
N ILE A 196 -4.96 -4.92 10.22
CA ILE A 196 -6.18 -5.29 10.91
C ILE A 196 -6.07 -4.78 12.34
N GLN A 197 -6.46 -3.52 12.57
CA GLN A 197 -6.58 -2.95 13.90
C GLN A 197 -8.06 -2.90 14.27
N VAL A 198 -8.46 -3.63 15.30
CA VAL A 198 -9.71 -3.33 16.01
C VAL A 198 -9.41 -2.13 16.89
N LYS A 199 -9.99 -0.97 16.57
CA LYS A 199 -9.90 0.20 17.45
C LYS A 199 -10.52 -0.17 18.80
N LEU A 200 -9.69 -0.23 19.82
CA LEU A 200 -10.14 -0.13 21.20
C LEU A 200 -10.86 1.21 21.35
N THR A 201 -12.16 1.20 21.46
CA THR A 201 -12.90 2.37 21.96
C THR A 201 -12.48 2.54 23.41
N ASP A 202 -11.62 3.52 23.67
CA ASP A 202 -11.25 3.93 25.02
C ASP A 202 -12.54 4.30 25.79
N ARG A 203 -12.94 3.38 26.67
CA ARG A 203 -13.92 3.66 27.74
C ARG A 203 -13.20 4.40 28.86
N LYS A 204 -12.83 5.66 28.61
CA LYS A 204 -12.45 6.60 29.66
C LYS A 204 -12.99 7.98 29.28
N GLN A 205 -14.21 8.24 29.72
CA GLN A 205 -14.71 9.53 30.21
C GLN A 205 -16.21 9.41 30.45
N LEU A 206 -16.55 8.92 31.61
CA LEU A 206 -17.78 9.20 32.33
C LEU A 206 -17.51 8.86 33.78
N ASP A 207 -16.89 9.82 34.45
CA ASP A 207 -17.04 10.12 35.88
C ASP A 207 -16.94 11.63 36.03
#